data_43f8345870c0ca8131efe192a365576f
#
_entry.id   43f8345870c0ca8131efe192a365576f
#
_cell.length_a   1.000
_cell.length_b   1.000
_cell.length_c   1.000
_cell.angle_alpha   90.00
_cell.angle_beta   90.00
_cell.angle_gamma   90.00
#
_symmetry.space_group_name_H-M   'P 1'
#
loop_
_entity.id
_entity.type
_entity.pdbx_description
1 polymer ?
#
loop_
_entity_poly.entity_id
_entity_poly.type
_entity_poly.pdbx_seq_one_letter_code
_entity_poly.pdbx_strand_id
1 'polypeptide(L)'
;NPKQGPNSAIIEGIKSSNSKIILVYMADDFENIKLINEMVDLIEKGNDLVIPSRFITGGQMLGAVKSKEMVTRIGSNLIYYLAGIPYKDCTNAFKMFSASITDVIKFESTMGFTFALELVVKSYFLKLKIIEVPSTWIEVKNRKSNFKMIKWIPYYIYWLLYSMIKNYTLKIKRSFK
;
A
#
# COMPACT_ATOMS: atom_id res chain seq x y z
N ASN A 1 8.10 -11.08 -17.99
CA ASN A 1 6.89 -10.38 -17.62
C ASN A 1 6.03 -10.12 -18.88
N PRO A 2 4.91 -10.84 -19.07
CA PRO A 2 4.07 -10.72 -20.26
C PRO A 2 3.33 -9.39 -20.37
N LYS A 3 3.22 -8.63 -19.27
CA LYS A 3 2.57 -7.32 -19.21
C LYS A 3 3.58 -6.26 -18.78
N GLN A 4 3.55 -5.09 -19.43
CA GLN A 4 4.44 -3.98 -19.09
C GLN A 4 3.93 -3.18 -17.89
N GLY A 5 4.86 -2.58 -17.14
CA GLY A 5 4.59 -1.62 -16.08
C GLY A 5 4.93 -2.13 -14.67
N PRO A 6 5.02 -1.21 -13.69
CA PRO A 6 5.49 -1.52 -12.34
C PRO A 6 4.56 -2.50 -11.61
N ASN A 7 3.25 -2.35 -11.76
CA ASN A 7 2.28 -3.24 -11.11
C ASN A 7 2.46 -4.70 -11.55
N SER A 8 2.58 -4.93 -12.87
CA SER A 8 2.75 -6.28 -13.40
C SER A 8 4.09 -6.90 -12.99
N ALA A 9 5.16 -6.10 -12.93
CA ALA A 9 6.47 -6.57 -12.47
C ALA A 9 6.42 -7.01 -10.99
N ILE A 10 5.75 -6.22 -10.14
CA ILE A 10 5.59 -6.53 -8.71
C ILE A 10 4.76 -7.81 -8.54
N ILE A 11 3.61 -7.92 -9.20
CA ILE A 11 2.76 -9.10 -9.10
C ILE A 11 3.48 -10.36 -9.58
N GLU A 12 4.27 -10.26 -10.64
CA GLU A 12 5.07 -11.40 -11.13
C GLU A 12 6.17 -11.78 -10.14
N GLY A 13 6.84 -10.79 -9.54
CA GLY A 13 7.81 -11.03 -8.47
C GLY A 13 7.18 -11.72 -7.25
N ILE A 14 5.99 -11.29 -6.84
CA ILE A 14 5.23 -11.92 -5.75
C ILE A 14 4.93 -13.38 -6.08
N LYS A 15 4.42 -13.67 -7.28
CA LYS A 15 4.11 -15.05 -7.72
C LYS A 15 5.32 -15.95 -7.82
N SER A 16 6.47 -15.39 -8.17
CA SER A 16 7.72 -16.13 -8.32
C SER A 16 8.46 -16.35 -6.99
N SER A 17 7.96 -15.77 -5.91
CA SER A 17 8.58 -15.87 -4.59
C SER A 17 8.16 -17.16 -3.89
N ASN A 18 9.14 -17.88 -3.34
CA ASN A 18 8.94 -19.05 -2.48
C ASN A 18 9.24 -18.75 -1.00
N SER A 19 9.40 -17.48 -0.65
CA SER A 19 9.74 -17.04 0.70
C SER A 19 8.50 -16.97 1.60
N LYS A 20 8.68 -17.12 2.91
CA LYS A 20 7.61 -16.95 3.91
C LYS A 20 7.18 -15.49 4.08
N ILE A 21 8.08 -14.54 3.80
CA ILE A 21 7.87 -13.10 3.93
C ILE A 21 8.20 -12.46 2.58
N ILE A 22 7.33 -11.58 2.12
CA ILE A 22 7.49 -10.85 0.86
C ILE A 22 7.68 -9.37 1.18
N LEU A 23 8.75 -8.79 0.64
CA LEU A 23 9.05 -7.37 0.70
C LEU A 23 8.95 -6.76 -0.70
N VAL A 24 8.09 -5.76 -0.85
CA VAL A 24 8.12 -4.87 -2.01
C VAL A 24 8.87 -3.61 -1.61
N TYR A 25 10.06 -3.42 -2.19
CA TYR A 25 10.97 -2.34 -1.85
C TYR A 25 11.36 -1.54 -3.09
N MET A 26 11.50 -0.23 -2.92
CA MET A 26 11.88 0.67 -4.01
C MET A 26 13.40 0.82 -4.04
N ALA A 27 14.01 0.60 -5.20
CA ALA A 27 15.49 0.63 -5.37
C ALA A 27 16.13 2.00 -5.07
N ASP A 28 15.33 3.05 -4.94
CA ASP A 28 15.77 4.42 -4.63
C ASP A 28 15.45 4.86 -3.19
N ASP A 29 14.99 3.93 -2.35
CA ASP A 29 14.68 4.20 -0.94
C ASP A 29 15.80 3.70 -0.04
N PHE A 30 16.80 4.55 0.22
CA PHE A 30 17.96 4.19 1.06
C PHE A 30 17.71 4.40 2.55
N GLU A 31 16.81 5.29 2.92
CA GLU A 31 16.55 5.64 4.33
C GLU A 31 15.86 4.54 5.12
N ASN A 32 15.02 3.77 4.44
CA ASN A 32 14.19 2.76 5.08
C ASN A 32 14.83 1.36 5.14
N ILE A 33 16.09 1.20 4.70
CA ILE A 33 16.81 -0.10 4.80
C ILE A 33 16.82 -0.59 6.25
N LYS A 34 17.11 0.29 7.21
CA LYS A 34 17.14 -0.03 8.65
C LYS A 34 15.77 -0.48 9.21
N LEU A 35 14.67 -0.12 8.54
CA LEU A 35 13.33 -0.49 8.95
C LEU A 35 12.99 -1.95 8.59
N ILE A 36 13.72 -2.56 7.66
CA ILE A 36 13.43 -3.91 7.15
C ILE A 36 13.46 -4.95 8.27
N ASN A 37 14.45 -4.90 9.16
CA ASN A 37 14.55 -5.87 10.27
C ASN A 37 13.37 -5.74 11.23
N GLU A 38 12.99 -4.51 11.59
CA GLU A 38 11.79 -4.27 12.41
C GLU A 38 10.52 -4.80 11.75
N MET A 39 10.38 -4.63 10.43
CA MET A 39 9.23 -5.15 9.70
C MET A 39 9.21 -6.69 9.68
N VAL A 40 10.36 -7.35 9.56
CA VAL A 40 10.48 -8.81 9.66
C VAL A 40 10.02 -9.28 11.04
N ASP A 41 10.53 -8.66 12.11
CA ASP A 41 10.14 -8.99 13.49
C ASP A 41 8.63 -8.85 13.71
N LEU A 42 8.01 -7.82 13.10
CA LEU A 42 6.56 -7.61 13.20
C LEU A 42 5.76 -8.69 12.48
N ILE A 43 6.21 -9.17 11.32
CA ILE A 43 5.59 -10.31 10.63
C ILE A 43 5.76 -11.58 11.47
N GLU A 44 6.94 -11.83 12.02
CA GLU A 44 7.22 -13.01 12.86
C GLU A 44 6.41 -13.01 14.16
N LYS A 45 6.07 -11.83 14.69
CA LYS A 45 5.14 -11.65 15.82
C LYS A 45 3.67 -11.86 15.43
N GLY A 46 3.40 -12.26 14.20
CA GLY A 46 2.08 -12.67 13.75
C GLY A 46 1.23 -11.54 13.14
N ASN A 47 1.84 -10.46 12.67
CA ASN A 47 1.17 -9.53 11.77
C ASN A 47 1.21 -10.08 10.35
N ASP A 48 0.14 -9.86 9.59
CA ASP A 48 0.05 -10.33 8.21
C ASP A 48 0.63 -9.28 7.24
N LEU A 49 0.46 -8.00 7.55
CA LEU A 49 0.89 -6.89 6.70
C LEU A 49 1.49 -5.75 7.54
N VAL A 50 2.67 -5.29 7.17
CA VAL A 50 3.34 -4.09 7.70
C VAL A 50 3.33 -2.99 6.64
N ILE A 51 2.83 -1.82 7.02
CA ILE A 51 2.71 -0.64 6.17
C ILE A 51 3.70 0.43 6.66
N PRO A 52 4.84 0.66 5.98
CA PRO A 52 5.63 1.86 6.19
C PRO A 52 4.83 3.10 5.82
N SER A 53 4.59 3.95 6.81
CA SER A 53 3.68 5.10 6.70
C SER A 53 4.43 6.42 6.85
N ARG A 54 4.24 7.29 5.88
CA ARG A 54 4.77 8.66 5.86
C ARG A 54 3.90 9.63 6.65
N PHE A 55 2.71 9.20 7.08
CA PHE A 55 1.65 10.07 7.59
C PHE A 55 1.21 9.77 9.02
N ILE A 56 1.82 8.81 9.69
CA ILE A 56 1.70 8.62 11.15
C ILE A 56 2.78 9.42 11.89
N THR A 57 2.67 9.52 13.19
CA THR A 57 3.69 10.17 14.04
C THR A 57 5.05 9.53 13.84
N GLY A 58 6.06 10.34 13.55
CA GLY A 58 7.42 9.88 13.20
C GLY A 58 7.65 9.61 11.72
N GLY A 59 6.59 9.52 10.90
CA GLY A 59 6.69 9.40 9.44
C GLY A 59 6.81 10.77 8.77
N GLN A 60 7.47 10.83 7.59
CA GLN A 60 7.67 12.10 6.88
C GLN A 60 7.95 11.94 5.39
N MET A 61 7.71 13.02 4.63
CA MET A 61 8.14 13.17 3.24
C MET A 61 9.08 14.37 3.14
N LEU A 62 10.31 14.14 2.72
CA LEU A 62 11.36 15.17 2.61
C LEU A 62 11.70 15.45 1.16
N GLY A 63 11.85 16.74 0.81
CA GLY A 63 12.26 17.17 -0.53
C GLY A 63 11.21 16.99 -1.63
N ALA A 64 10.04 16.45 -1.33
CA ALA A 64 8.97 16.32 -2.29
C ALA A 64 8.42 17.69 -2.74
N VAL A 65 8.03 17.80 -4.01
CA VAL A 65 7.29 18.97 -4.49
C VAL A 65 5.95 19.02 -3.72
N LYS A 66 5.62 20.18 -3.16
CA LYS A 66 4.42 20.37 -2.31
C LYS A 66 3.13 19.84 -2.94
N SER A 67 2.95 19.99 -4.26
CA SER A 67 1.79 19.47 -4.97
C SER A 67 1.73 17.94 -4.96
N LYS A 68 2.86 17.24 -5.09
CA LYS A 68 2.95 15.77 -5.05
C LYS A 68 2.63 15.25 -3.64
N GLU A 69 3.22 15.87 -2.62
CA GLU A 69 2.92 15.55 -1.22
C GLU A 69 1.44 15.75 -0.92
N MET A 70 0.87 16.89 -1.31
CA MET A 70 -0.54 17.22 -1.08
C MET A 70 -1.47 16.20 -1.75
N VAL A 71 -1.24 15.85 -3.02
CA VAL A 71 -2.07 14.86 -3.73
C VAL A 71 -1.99 13.49 -3.07
N THR A 72 -0.79 13.06 -2.66
CA THR A 72 -0.61 11.77 -1.98
C THR A 72 -1.33 11.76 -0.62
N ARG A 73 -1.22 12.84 0.14
CA ARG A 73 -1.89 13.01 1.43
C ARG A 73 -3.42 13.07 1.29
N ILE A 74 -3.93 13.79 0.28
CA ILE A 74 -5.38 13.82 -0.03
C ILE A 74 -5.87 12.42 -0.37
N GLY A 75 -5.18 11.69 -1.26
CA GLY A 75 -5.55 10.32 -1.62
C GLY A 75 -5.62 9.39 -0.41
N SER A 76 -4.63 9.46 0.48
CA SER A 76 -4.62 8.67 1.73
C SER A 76 -5.74 9.08 2.67
N ASN A 77 -6.01 10.37 2.83
CA ASN A 77 -7.11 10.88 3.65
C ASN A 77 -8.49 10.46 3.13
N LEU A 78 -8.70 10.45 1.80
CA LEU A 78 -9.95 9.96 1.22
C LEU A 78 -10.20 8.49 1.57
N ILE A 79 -9.17 7.64 1.49
CA ILE A 79 -9.26 6.24 1.90
C ILE A 79 -9.60 6.14 3.40
N TYR A 80 -8.92 6.91 4.23
CA TYR A 80 -9.13 6.88 5.68
C TYR A 80 -10.55 7.33 6.07
N TYR A 81 -10.99 8.50 5.60
CA TYR A 81 -12.25 9.10 6.05
C TYR A 81 -13.48 8.57 5.30
N LEU A 82 -13.40 8.39 3.97
CA LEU A 82 -14.55 7.99 3.16
C LEU A 82 -14.72 6.48 3.10
N ALA A 83 -13.62 5.74 2.92
CA ALA A 83 -13.69 4.28 2.89
C ALA A 83 -13.67 3.66 4.30
N GLY A 84 -13.33 4.43 5.35
CA GLY A 84 -13.29 3.96 6.72
C GLY A 84 -12.19 2.92 6.98
N ILE A 85 -11.10 2.96 6.21
CA ILE A 85 -9.92 2.11 6.38
C ILE A 85 -8.95 2.84 7.32
N PRO A 86 -8.66 2.33 8.52
CA PRO A 86 -8.00 3.07 9.59
C PRO A 86 -6.46 3.16 9.44
N TYR A 87 -5.96 3.14 8.20
CA TYR A 87 -4.53 3.24 7.90
C TYR A 87 -4.24 4.52 7.12
N LYS A 88 -3.16 5.22 7.52
CA LYS A 88 -2.83 6.57 7.02
C LYS A 88 -2.07 6.55 5.70
N ASP A 89 -1.38 5.46 5.35
CA ASP A 89 -0.58 5.38 4.11
C ASP A 89 -0.83 4.11 3.31
N CYS A 90 -2.06 3.98 2.81
CA CYS A 90 -2.46 2.83 2.00
C CYS A 90 -1.76 2.79 0.63
N THR A 91 -1.30 3.93 0.11
CA THR A 91 -0.80 4.06 -1.27
C THR A 91 0.69 3.88 -1.42
N ASN A 92 1.46 3.83 -0.33
CA ASN A 92 2.89 3.58 -0.37
C ASN A 92 3.17 2.17 -0.93
N ALA A 93 4.01 2.09 -1.98
CA ALA A 93 4.37 0.80 -2.58
C ALA A 93 5.31 -0.04 -1.71
N PHE A 94 6.10 0.60 -0.85
CA PHE A 94 6.93 -0.07 0.14
C PHE A 94 6.04 -0.78 1.16
N LYS A 95 6.04 -2.11 1.14
CA LYS A 95 5.22 -2.94 2.03
C LYS A 95 5.90 -4.28 2.28
N MET A 96 5.69 -4.82 3.49
CA MET A 96 6.10 -6.18 3.81
C MET A 96 4.88 -6.98 4.29
N PHE A 97 4.78 -8.23 3.87
CA PHE A 97 3.64 -9.07 4.23
C PHE A 97 4.01 -10.56 4.24
N SER A 98 3.25 -11.33 5.01
CA SER A 98 3.35 -12.79 4.99
C SER A 98 2.94 -13.33 3.62
N ALA A 99 3.68 -14.30 3.10
CA ALA A 99 3.35 -14.95 1.82
C ALA A 99 1.96 -15.60 1.83
N SER A 100 1.46 -16.03 3.00
CA SER A 100 0.11 -16.58 3.16
C SER A 100 -1.01 -15.63 2.73
N ILE A 101 -0.74 -14.33 2.65
CA ILE A 101 -1.68 -13.36 2.06
C ILE A 101 -2.02 -13.71 0.61
N THR A 102 -1.07 -14.26 -0.14
CA THR A 102 -1.27 -14.62 -1.55
C THR A 102 -2.22 -15.79 -1.76
N ASP A 103 -2.45 -16.59 -0.73
CA ASP A 103 -3.41 -17.70 -0.76
C ASP A 103 -4.86 -17.21 -0.68
N VAL A 104 -5.06 -16.06 -0.02
CA VAL A 104 -6.40 -15.48 0.23
C VAL A 104 -6.68 -14.21 -0.57
N ILE A 105 -5.65 -13.53 -1.08
CA ILE A 105 -5.78 -12.32 -1.91
C ILE A 105 -5.34 -12.61 -3.34
N LYS A 106 -6.29 -12.60 -4.25
CA LYS A 106 -6.02 -12.54 -5.69
C LYS A 106 -5.87 -11.08 -6.12
N PHE A 107 -4.71 -10.72 -6.66
CA PHE A 107 -4.46 -9.35 -7.14
C PHE A 107 -5.15 -9.11 -8.49
N GLU A 108 -5.88 -7.99 -8.58
CA GLU A 108 -6.66 -7.56 -9.75
C GLU A 108 -6.15 -6.24 -10.33
N SER A 109 -5.32 -5.50 -9.58
CA SER A 109 -4.71 -4.25 -10.06
C SER A 109 -3.82 -4.49 -11.28
N THR A 110 -3.92 -3.57 -12.25
CA THR A 110 -3.20 -3.70 -13.53
C THR A 110 -2.31 -2.50 -13.82
N MET A 111 -2.43 -1.39 -13.10
CA MET A 111 -1.75 -0.13 -13.44
C MET A 111 -1.03 0.52 -12.27
N GLY A 112 0.10 1.17 -12.58
CA GLY A 112 0.87 1.98 -11.64
C GLY A 112 1.35 1.17 -10.44
N PHE A 113 1.11 1.68 -9.24
CA PHE A 113 1.38 1.04 -7.94
C PHE A 113 0.10 0.72 -7.19
N THR A 114 -1.03 0.55 -7.89
CA THR A 114 -2.34 0.34 -7.27
C THR A 114 -2.45 -0.97 -6.51
N PHE A 115 -1.53 -1.94 -6.76
CA PHE A 115 -1.44 -3.16 -5.95
C PHE A 115 -1.31 -2.86 -4.45
N ALA A 116 -0.60 -1.77 -4.09
CA ALA A 116 -0.36 -1.40 -2.70
C ALA A 116 -1.66 -1.02 -1.98
N LEU A 117 -2.51 -0.25 -2.65
CA LEU A 117 -3.84 0.08 -2.13
C LEU A 117 -4.76 -1.14 -2.12
N GLU A 118 -4.77 -1.93 -3.19
CA GLU A 118 -5.53 -3.18 -3.26
C GLU A 118 -5.18 -4.12 -2.12
N LEU A 119 -3.88 -4.33 -1.85
CA LEU A 119 -3.39 -5.18 -0.79
C LEU A 119 -3.95 -4.74 0.57
N VAL A 120 -3.85 -3.44 0.91
CA VAL A 120 -4.37 -2.92 2.18
C VAL A 120 -5.88 -3.06 2.25
N VAL A 121 -6.62 -2.69 1.19
CA VAL A 121 -8.08 -2.78 1.13
C VAL A 121 -8.55 -4.21 1.35
N LYS A 122 -8.01 -5.16 0.60
CA LYS A 122 -8.40 -6.58 0.70
C LYS A 122 -8.01 -7.16 2.06
N SER A 123 -6.80 -6.88 2.56
CA SER A 123 -6.36 -7.32 3.88
C SER A 123 -7.27 -6.80 5.00
N TYR A 124 -7.65 -5.53 4.94
CA TYR A 124 -8.58 -4.95 5.92
C TYR A 124 -9.94 -5.66 5.93
N PHE A 125 -10.54 -5.89 4.77
CA PHE A 125 -11.84 -6.56 4.70
C PHE A 125 -11.79 -8.06 5.03
N LEU A 126 -10.63 -8.70 4.88
CA LEU A 126 -10.37 -10.06 5.34
C LEU A 126 -10.03 -10.13 6.83
N LYS A 127 -9.97 -8.99 7.54
CA LYS A 127 -9.62 -8.87 8.96
C LYS A 127 -8.22 -9.41 9.28
N LEU A 128 -7.30 -9.29 8.34
CA LEU A 128 -5.89 -9.61 8.56
C LEU A 128 -5.27 -8.62 9.55
N LYS A 129 -4.25 -9.04 10.26
CA LYS A 129 -3.52 -8.21 11.22
C LYS A 129 -2.59 -7.26 10.48
N ILE A 130 -2.93 -5.98 10.48
CA ILE A 130 -2.20 -4.92 9.78
C ILE A 130 -1.62 -3.95 10.81
N ILE A 131 -0.37 -3.56 10.63
CA ILE A 131 0.28 -2.55 11.46
C ILE A 131 0.95 -1.50 10.56
N GLU A 132 0.95 -0.23 10.99
CA GLU A 132 1.74 0.85 10.39
C GLU A 132 3.00 1.11 11.22
N VAL A 133 4.12 1.36 10.54
CA VAL A 133 5.38 1.80 11.14
C VAL A 133 5.82 3.12 10.51
N PRO A 134 6.45 4.04 11.24
CA PRO A 134 6.87 5.31 10.67
C PRO A 134 7.97 5.10 9.63
N SER A 135 7.87 5.79 8.49
CA SER A 135 8.86 5.75 7.43
C SER A 135 9.16 7.14 6.89
N THR A 136 10.38 7.32 6.40
CA THR A 136 10.83 8.56 5.79
C THR A 136 10.98 8.38 4.29
N TRP A 137 10.25 9.16 3.49
CA TRP A 137 10.45 9.23 2.05
C TRP A 137 11.30 10.45 1.71
N ILE A 138 12.39 10.25 0.98
CA ILE A 138 13.24 11.33 0.47
C ILE A 138 13.11 11.39 -1.05
N GLU A 139 12.64 12.51 -1.57
CA GLU A 139 12.60 12.74 -3.02
C GLU A 139 14.01 13.07 -3.53
N VAL A 140 14.51 12.25 -4.46
CA VAL A 140 15.82 12.49 -5.10
C VAL A 140 15.67 13.66 -6.08
N LYS A 141 16.42 14.75 -5.82
CA LYS A 141 16.44 15.94 -6.68
C LYS A 141 16.95 15.58 -8.08
N ASN A 142 16.40 16.27 -9.09
CA ASN A 142 16.78 16.13 -10.51
C ASN A 142 16.52 14.76 -11.16
N ARG A 143 15.74 13.88 -10.54
CA ARG A 143 15.33 12.64 -11.16
C ARG A 143 14.13 12.86 -12.08
N LYS A 144 14.24 12.45 -13.35
CA LYS A 144 13.07 12.37 -14.23
C LYS A 144 12.13 11.29 -13.70
N SER A 145 11.01 11.70 -13.14
CA SER A 145 10.00 10.77 -12.63
C SER A 145 9.16 10.21 -13.79
N ASN A 146 9.16 8.90 -13.96
CA ASN A 146 8.21 8.20 -14.83
C ASN A 146 6.82 8.03 -14.18
N PHE A 147 6.58 8.70 -13.07
CA PHE A 147 5.33 8.62 -12.32
C PHE A 147 4.22 9.37 -13.06
N LYS A 148 3.41 8.63 -13.81
CA LYS A 148 2.29 9.16 -14.59
C LYS A 148 1.03 9.24 -13.73
N MET A 149 1.06 10.06 -12.68
CA MET A 149 0.03 10.16 -11.65
C MET A 149 -1.38 10.31 -12.23
N ILE A 150 -1.59 11.25 -13.15
CA ILE A 150 -2.91 11.53 -13.76
C ILE A 150 -3.48 10.27 -14.44
N LYS A 151 -2.63 9.50 -15.14
CA LYS A 151 -3.04 8.27 -15.81
C LYS A 151 -3.48 7.17 -14.85
N TRP A 152 -3.01 7.20 -13.60
CA TRP A 152 -3.30 6.16 -12.60
C TRP A 152 -4.46 6.52 -11.67
N ILE A 153 -4.87 7.80 -11.61
CA ILE A 153 -5.99 8.27 -10.77
C ILE A 153 -7.24 7.40 -10.90
N PRO A 154 -7.75 7.04 -12.11
CA PRO A 154 -8.95 6.23 -12.23
C PRO A 154 -8.87 4.88 -11.49
N TYR A 155 -7.69 4.26 -11.47
CA TYR A 155 -7.48 2.98 -10.78
C TYR A 155 -7.44 3.13 -9.25
N TYR A 156 -6.96 4.27 -8.74
CA TYR A 156 -7.06 4.60 -7.30
C TYR A 156 -8.51 4.90 -6.92
N ILE A 157 -9.25 5.63 -7.75
CA ILE A 157 -10.68 5.90 -7.55
C ILE A 157 -11.48 4.59 -7.54
N TYR A 158 -11.18 3.64 -8.43
CA TYR A 158 -11.81 2.32 -8.41
C TYR A 158 -11.68 1.65 -7.04
N TRP A 159 -10.49 1.59 -6.46
CA TRP A 159 -10.28 0.99 -5.14
C TRP A 159 -10.92 1.78 -4.00
N LEU A 160 -10.98 3.10 -4.10
CA LEU A 160 -11.72 3.94 -3.16
C LEU A 160 -13.22 3.60 -3.19
N LEU A 161 -13.83 3.60 -4.36
CA LEU A 161 -15.26 3.29 -4.52
C LEU A 161 -15.56 1.85 -4.08
N TYR A 162 -14.73 0.89 -4.48
CA TYR A 162 -14.84 -0.50 -4.02
C TYR A 162 -14.86 -0.59 -2.49
N SER A 163 -13.97 0.14 -1.83
CA SER A 163 -13.86 0.14 -0.37
C SER A 163 -15.08 0.76 0.30
N MET A 164 -15.57 1.88 -0.24
CA MET A 164 -16.77 2.56 0.25
C MET A 164 -18.01 1.65 0.16
N ILE A 165 -18.24 1.05 -1.00
CA ILE A 165 -19.38 0.15 -1.24
C ILE A 165 -19.31 -1.05 -0.29
N LYS A 166 -18.13 -1.67 -0.17
CA LYS A 166 -17.94 -2.85 0.68
C LYS A 166 -18.13 -2.52 2.16
N ASN A 167 -17.64 -1.37 2.62
CA ASN A 167 -17.84 -0.93 4.00
C ASN A 167 -19.32 -0.62 4.29
N TYR A 168 -20.00 0.05 3.35
CA TYR A 168 -21.44 0.31 3.45
C TYR A 168 -22.25 -0.99 3.55
N THR A 169 -21.98 -1.95 2.67
CA THR A 169 -22.63 -3.26 2.67
C THR A 169 -22.43 -4.02 3.99
N LEU A 170 -21.23 -3.94 4.58
CA LEU A 170 -20.94 -4.55 5.87
C LEU A 170 -21.67 -3.87 7.03
N LYS A 171 -21.83 -2.54 6.99
CA LYS A 171 -22.60 -1.79 8.00
C LYS A 171 -24.07 -2.22 7.97
N ILE A 172 -24.67 -2.28 6.76
CA ILE A 172 -26.05 -2.74 6.59
C ILE A 172 -26.23 -4.15 7.18
N LYS A 173 -25.38 -5.11 6.81
CA LYS A 173 -25.47 -6.48 7.34
C LYS A 173 -25.34 -6.59 8.86
N ARG A 174 -24.64 -5.63 9.51
CA ARG A 174 -24.54 -5.58 10.97
C ARG A 174 -25.78 -4.98 11.64
N SER A 175 -26.51 -4.10 10.96
CA SER A 175 -27.74 -3.49 11.46
C SER A 175 -28.96 -4.44 11.45
N PHE A 176 -28.86 -5.53 10.68
CA PHE A 176 -29.91 -6.57 10.58
C PHE A 176 -29.58 -7.86 11.38
N LYS A 177 -28.52 -7.83 12.19
CA LYS A 177 -28.18 -8.88 13.17
C LYS A 177 -28.35 -8.37 14.59
#